data_3b1a9cc8b217f59fa6a7a8d6ad00fe82
#
_entry.id   3b1a9cc8b217f59fa6a7a8d6ad00fe82
#
_cell.length_a   1.000
_cell.length_b   1.000
_cell.length_c   1.000
_cell.angle_alpha   90.00
_cell.angle_beta   90.00
_cell.angle_gamma   90.00
#
_symmetry.space_group_name_H-M   'P 1'
#
loop_
_entity.id
_entity.type
_entity.pdbx_description
1 polymer ?
#
loop_
_entity_poly.entity_id
_entity_poly.type
_entity_poly.pdbx_seq_one_letter_code
_entity_poly.pdbx_strand_id
1 'polypeptide(L)'
;MKRQKIIFLNLYILSVFCFPATTVFAQEAALMPNIVIILADDMGYGDVSGLNIHARTHTPNIDQMIKKGVNFTDAHSGGAVCTPSRYGLITGRYYFRAEKKFDYLGYLKPLIDRNRETIGSLMQKAGYETACVGKWHLGLDWGLKSPDKPQIPLGDDKRSTNTDFTKSVTGGPNALGFDYSYILPASLDMPPYVFIENNRVIDPDIIFTADAYPRTLQSTKPVWDRKYTNADDIYWERGIWWRNGEMSRSFKMEGCFDTIVAKGLSFIAAHVTREPKQPFMLYLSLTGPHTPWLADKVFVGTSPLGSYGDFILEVDDAVQQVNAMLQRLDISDNTMVVFASDNGAGWAEDDIQVYNHKCNAGRRGQKGDIYDGGHHVPLIITWPSKIKKPFTVKSTMSLVDLMATFAEMT
;
A
#
# COMPACT_ATOMS: atom_id res chain seq x y z
N MET A 1 61.40 66.42 65.05
CA MET A 1 60.13 65.58 64.87
C MET A 1 59.72 65.66 63.44
N LYS A 2 60.05 64.63 62.63
CA LYS A 2 59.61 64.52 61.22
C LYS A 2 58.64 63.36 61.09
N ARG A 3 57.40 63.65 60.67
CA ARG A 3 56.36 62.66 60.40
C ARG A 3 56.60 62.02 59.02
N GLN A 4 56.83 60.74 58.96
CA GLN A 4 56.80 59.96 57.71
C GLN A 4 55.36 59.61 57.31
N LYS A 5 55.00 59.94 56.07
CA LYS A 5 53.74 59.51 55.44
C LYS A 5 53.96 58.15 54.75
N ILE A 6 53.22 57.19 55.18
CA ILE A 6 53.18 55.89 54.51
C ILE A 6 52.09 55.96 53.42
N ILE A 7 52.54 55.73 52.17
CA ILE A 7 51.64 55.66 51.02
C ILE A 7 51.29 54.13 50.77
N PHE A 8 50.03 53.79 50.97
CA PHE A 8 49.52 52.43 50.55
C PHE A 8 49.21 52.41 49.06
N LEU A 9 49.91 51.56 48.32
CA LEU A 9 49.67 51.31 46.92
C LEU A 9 48.72 50.12 46.84
N ASN A 10 47.46 50.36 46.47
CA ASN A 10 46.46 49.29 46.18
C ASN A 10 46.71 48.73 44.81
N LEU A 11 47.19 47.48 44.75
CA LEU A 11 47.33 46.68 43.51
C LEU A 11 46.01 45.96 43.23
N TYR A 12 45.25 46.46 42.27
CA TYR A 12 44.09 45.69 41.75
C TYR A 12 44.57 44.60 40.80
N ILE A 13 44.47 43.33 41.23
CA ILE A 13 44.67 42.17 40.37
C ILE A 13 43.36 41.90 39.59
N LEU A 14 43.36 42.22 38.31
CA LEU A 14 42.29 41.93 37.41
C LEU A 14 42.43 40.44 36.93
N SER A 15 41.73 39.52 37.59
CA SER A 15 41.66 38.10 37.16
C SER A 15 40.74 37.98 35.97
N VAL A 16 41.32 37.86 34.80
CA VAL A 16 40.60 37.49 33.57
C VAL A 16 40.20 36.01 33.66
N PHE A 17 38.94 35.73 33.98
CA PHE A 17 38.38 34.40 33.87
C PHE A 17 38.21 34.08 32.38
N CYS A 18 39.15 33.34 31.81
CA CYS A 18 39.01 32.71 30.50
C CYS A 18 38.06 31.52 30.66
N PHE A 19 36.75 31.72 30.38
CA PHE A 19 35.83 30.58 30.21
C PHE A 19 36.19 29.89 28.90
N PRO A 20 36.48 28.57 28.90
CA PRO A 20 36.60 27.86 27.66
C PRO A 20 35.21 27.89 26.98
N ALA A 21 35.16 28.45 25.78
CA ALA A 21 33.98 28.36 24.95
C ALA A 21 33.79 26.88 24.61
N THR A 22 32.95 26.17 25.37
CA THR A 22 32.44 24.88 24.98
C THR A 22 31.58 25.12 23.77
N THR A 23 32.13 24.86 22.59
CA THR A 23 31.35 24.68 21.38
C THR A 23 30.39 23.49 21.62
N VAL A 24 29.17 23.80 22.03
CA VAL A 24 28.07 22.87 21.99
C VAL A 24 27.85 22.61 20.49
N PHE A 25 28.42 21.54 19.98
CA PHE A 25 27.97 20.99 18.71
C PHE A 25 26.51 20.61 18.96
N ALA A 26 25.61 21.45 18.48
CA ALA A 26 24.22 21.03 18.32
C ALA A 26 24.28 19.79 17.41
N GLN A 27 24.11 18.62 18.00
CA GLN A 27 23.91 17.41 17.22
C GLN A 27 22.66 17.68 16.40
N GLU A 28 22.81 17.90 15.11
CA GLU A 28 21.67 18.01 14.21
C GLU A 28 20.78 16.80 14.49
N ALA A 29 19.59 17.05 14.99
CA ALA A 29 18.62 16.00 15.20
C ALA A 29 18.48 15.29 13.85
N ALA A 30 18.82 14.02 13.83
CA ALA A 30 18.76 13.23 12.60
C ALA A 30 17.33 13.37 12.04
N LEU A 31 17.22 13.90 10.82
CA LEU A 31 15.92 14.06 10.18
C LEU A 31 15.24 12.69 10.12
N MET A 32 14.01 12.62 10.62
CA MET A 32 13.20 11.43 10.51
C MET A 32 13.04 11.05 9.03
N PRO A 33 13.13 9.76 8.66
CA PRO A 33 13.02 9.37 7.26
C PRO A 33 11.60 9.52 6.73
N ASN A 34 11.46 9.81 5.46
CA ASN A 34 10.20 9.54 4.78
C ASN A 34 9.98 8.02 4.68
N ILE A 35 8.74 7.59 4.61
CA ILE A 35 8.36 6.18 4.51
C ILE A 35 7.41 6.02 3.32
N VAL A 36 7.74 5.11 2.42
CA VAL A 36 6.85 4.67 1.34
C VAL A 36 6.65 3.18 1.45
N ILE A 37 5.41 2.74 1.66
CA ILE A 37 5.02 1.33 1.66
C ILE A 37 4.32 1.06 0.34
N ILE A 38 4.92 0.26 -0.54
CA ILE A 38 4.34 -0.21 -1.79
C ILE A 38 3.81 -1.63 -1.52
N LEU A 39 2.51 -1.78 -1.49
CA LEU A 39 1.86 -3.08 -1.25
C LEU A 39 1.23 -3.58 -2.54
N ALA A 40 1.81 -4.63 -3.14
CA ALA A 40 1.20 -5.36 -4.24
C ALA A 40 0.00 -6.19 -3.75
N ASP A 41 -0.89 -6.55 -4.65
CA ASP A 41 -2.11 -7.31 -4.40
C ASP A 41 -2.02 -8.66 -5.12
N ASP A 42 -1.96 -9.76 -4.39
CA ASP A 42 -1.84 -11.12 -4.92
C ASP A 42 -0.50 -11.42 -5.63
N MET A 43 0.58 -10.73 -5.35
CA MET A 43 1.89 -11.03 -5.94
C MET A 43 2.62 -12.10 -5.13
N GLY A 44 2.89 -13.22 -5.75
CA GLY A 44 3.58 -14.33 -5.10
C GLY A 44 5.08 -14.08 -4.91
N TYR A 45 5.66 -14.77 -3.92
CA TYR A 45 7.10 -14.70 -3.67
C TYR A 45 7.92 -15.11 -4.91
N GLY A 46 7.42 -16.07 -5.69
CA GLY A 46 8.07 -16.58 -6.89
C GLY A 46 7.90 -15.72 -8.13
N ASP A 47 7.09 -14.66 -8.08
CA ASP A 47 6.92 -13.70 -9.17
C ASP A 47 8.06 -12.69 -9.25
N VAL A 48 8.80 -12.52 -8.15
CA VAL A 48 9.97 -11.64 -8.11
C VAL A 48 11.19 -12.37 -8.64
N SER A 49 11.74 -11.90 -9.77
CA SER A 49 12.86 -12.59 -10.44
C SER A 49 14.10 -12.71 -9.58
N GLY A 50 14.40 -11.76 -8.73
CA GLY A 50 15.52 -11.82 -7.78
C GLY A 50 15.34 -12.79 -6.62
N LEU A 51 14.13 -13.31 -6.38
CA LEU A 51 13.80 -14.27 -5.32
C LEU A 51 13.60 -15.71 -5.86
N ASN A 52 13.42 -15.86 -7.15
CA ASN A 52 13.14 -17.13 -7.79
C ASN A 52 13.90 -17.25 -9.12
N ILE A 53 14.96 -18.08 -9.13
CA ILE A 53 15.78 -18.29 -10.34
C ILE A 53 15.00 -18.95 -11.49
N HIS A 54 13.83 -19.50 -11.21
CA HIS A 54 12.94 -20.11 -12.18
C HIS A 54 11.76 -19.20 -12.54
N ALA A 55 11.77 -17.93 -12.08
CA ALA A 55 10.76 -16.97 -12.46
C ALA A 55 10.75 -16.79 -13.98
N ARG A 56 9.56 -16.74 -14.54
CA ARG A 56 9.37 -16.42 -15.95
C ARG A 56 8.93 -14.98 -16.19
N THR A 57 8.93 -14.20 -15.12
CA THR A 57 8.77 -12.74 -15.12
C THR A 57 10.12 -12.08 -14.92
N HIS A 58 10.23 -10.84 -15.33
CA HIS A 58 11.37 -9.98 -15.03
C HIS A 58 10.90 -8.79 -14.20
N THR A 59 11.46 -8.65 -13.01
CA THR A 59 11.13 -7.55 -12.08
C THR A 59 12.40 -6.75 -11.74
N PRO A 60 13.02 -6.09 -12.74
CA PRO A 60 14.34 -5.49 -12.57
C PRO A 60 14.38 -4.38 -11.51
N ASN A 61 13.27 -3.69 -11.27
CA ASN A 61 13.21 -2.60 -10.31
C ASN A 61 13.08 -3.13 -8.87
N ILE A 62 12.28 -4.16 -8.65
CA ILE A 62 12.23 -4.89 -7.37
C ILE A 62 13.57 -5.59 -7.11
N ASP A 63 14.18 -6.18 -8.14
CA ASP A 63 15.51 -6.80 -8.03
C ASP A 63 16.60 -5.77 -7.67
N GLN A 64 16.48 -4.52 -8.12
CA GLN A 64 17.36 -3.45 -7.68
C GLN A 64 17.16 -3.10 -6.20
N MET A 65 15.94 -3.17 -5.69
CA MET A 65 15.72 -3.01 -4.24
C MET A 65 16.42 -4.12 -3.46
N ILE A 66 16.35 -5.38 -3.91
CA ILE A 66 17.07 -6.51 -3.29
C ILE A 66 18.59 -6.26 -3.28
N LYS A 67 19.16 -5.78 -4.38
CA LYS A 67 20.59 -5.49 -4.53
C LYS A 67 21.08 -4.31 -3.69
N LYS A 68 20.20 -3.43 -3.24
CA LYS A 68 20.53 -2.21 -2.49
C LYS A 68 20.05 -2.20 -1.05
N GLY A 69 19.17 -3.14 -0.68
CA GLY A 69 18.45 -3.12 0.58
C GLY A 69 18.58 -4.38 1.41
N VAL A 70 17.57 -4.58 2.22
CA VAL A 70 17.37 -5.78 3.03
C VAL A 70 16.30 -6.63 2.38
N ASN A 71 16.63 -7.90 2.12
CA ASN A 71 15.71 -8.91 1.64
C ASN A 71 15.34 -9.85 2.78
N PHE A 72 14.05 -10.03 3.05
CA PHE A 72 13.53 -10.95 4.05
C PHE A 72 13.08 -12.23 3.35
N THR A 73 13.76 -13.34 3.60
CA THR A 73 13.48 -14.62 2.93
C THR A 73 12.44 -15.46 3.63
N ASP A 74 11.99 -15.06 4.80
CA ASP A 74 10.96 -15.73 5.60
C ASP A 74 9.96 -14.68 6.15
N ALA A 75 9.34 -13.94 5.22
CA ALA A 75 8.37 -12.90 5.54
C ALA A 75 6.95 -13.37 5.23
N HIS A 76 6.03 -13.09 6.15
CA HIS A 76 4.65 -13.53 6.07
C HIS A 76 3.68 -12.36 6.18
N SER A 77 2.63 -12.41 5.38
CA SER A 77 1.49 -11.51 5.54
C SER A 77 0.65 -11.88 6.77
N GLY A 78 -0.17 -10.95 7.24
CA GLY A 78 -1.06 -11.15 8.40
C GLY A 78 -2.23 -12.12 8.15
N GLY A 79 -2.36 -12.62 6.93
CA GLY A 79 -3.37 -13.58 6.51
C GLY A 79 -3.17 -13.99 5.05
N ALA A 80 -3.83 -15.06 4.61
CA ALA A 80 -3.68 -15.59 3.25
C ALA A 80 -4.61 -14.91 2.22
N VAL A 81 -5.30 -13.82 2.60
CA VAL A 81 -6.18 -13.02 1.74
C VAL A 81 -6.12 -11.54 2.10
N CYS A 82 -6.52 -10.69 1.16
CA CYS A 82 -6.35 -9.23 1.21
C CYS A 82 -6.81 -8.59 2.51
N THR A 83 -8.08 -8.70 2.89
CA THR A 83 -8.67 -7.99 4.03
C THR A 83 -8.02 -8.34 5.36
N PRO A 84 -7.83 -9.62 5.76
CA PRO A 84 -7.09 -9.99 6.96
C PRO A 84 -5.65 -9.48 6.99
N SER A 85 -4.97 -9.54 5.87
CA SER A 85 -3.58 -9.10 5.76
C SER A 85 -3.46 -7.58 5.90
N ARG A 86 -4.27 -6.82 5.16
CA ARG A 86 -4.32 -5.35 5.23
C ARG A 86 -4.71 -4.86 6.62
N TYR A 87 -5.67 -5.55 7.27
CA TYR A 87 -6.00 -5.29 8.67
C TYR A 87 -4.76 -5.45 9.55
N GLY A 88 -4.01 -6.54 9.38
CA GLY A 88 -2.80 -6.83 10.15
C GLY A 88 -1.73 -5.76 9.98
N LEU A 89 -1.43 -5.37 8.73
CA LEU A 89 -0.45 -4.35 8.43
C LEU A 89 -0.84 -2.98 9.02
N ILE A 90 -2.09 -2.58 8.86
CA ILE A 90 -2.57 -1.26 9.31
C ILE A 90 -2.65 -1.17 10.85
N THR A 91 -2.98 -2.27 11.55
CA THR A 91 -3.25 -2.25 12.99
C THR A 91 -2.16 -2.87 13.86
N GLY A 92 -1.11 -3.46 13.28
CA GLY A 92 -0.13 -4.24 14.02
C GLY A 92 -0.73 -5.44 14.75
N ARG A 93 -1.87 -5.97 14.27
CA ARG A 93 -2.62 -7.00 14.97
C ARG A 93 -3.27 -8.00 14.01
N TYR A 94 -3.10 -9.27 14.25
CA TYR A 94 -3.71 -10.29 13.40
C TYR A 94 -5.25 -10.19 13.39
N TYR A 95 -5.84 -10.39 12.21
CA TYR A 95 -7.27 -10.24 11.98
C TYR A 95 -8.15 -11.17 12.85
N PHE A 96 -7.70 -12.36 13.21
CA PHE A 96 -8.47 -13.25 14.08
C PHE A 96 -8.79 -12.66 15.48
N ARG A 97 -8.14 -11.53 15.83
CA ARG A 97 -8.43 -10.73 17.01
C ARG A 97 -9.41 -9.59 16.75
N ALA A 98 -9.87 -9.40 15.50
CA ALA A 98 -10.87 -8.39 15.20
C ALA A 98 -12.22 -8.79 15.73
N GLU A 99 -12.99 -7.81 16.23
CA GLU A 99 -14.33 -8.03 16.77
C GLU A 99 -15.36 -8.21 15.66
N LYS A 100 -15.13 -7.59 14.51
CA LYS A 100 -16.04 -7.60 13.37
C LYS A 100 -15.58 -8.61 12.32
N LYS A 101 -16.52 -9.33 11.75
CA LYS A 101 -16.28 -10.20 10.60
C LYS A 101 -16.32 -9.39 9.33
N PHE A 102 -15.46 -9.75 8.37
CA PHE A 102 -15.52 -9.14 7.06
C PHE A 102 -16.50 -9.86 6.13
N ASP A 103 -16.96 -9.13 5.16
CA ASP A 103 -17.63 -9.58 3.95
C ASP A 103 -16.82 -9.06 2.75
N TYR A 104 -17.08 -9.51 1.54
CA TYR A 104 -16.18 -9.28 0.41
C TYR A 104 -16.44 -8.01 -0.39
N LEU A 105 -17.56 -7.32 -0.17
CA LEU A 105 -17.98 -6.20 -1.01
C LEU A 105 -17.51 -4.85 -0.48
N GLY A 106 -17.32 -3.87 -1.36
CA GLY A 106 -16.91 -2.51 -1.02
C GLY A 106 -17.93 -1.67 -0.23
N TYR A 107 -19.11 -2.22 0.04
CA TYR A 107 -20.16 -1.57 0.81
C TYR A 107 -20.10 -1.86 2.32
N LEU A 108 -19.09 -2.55 2.76
CA LEU A 108 -18.97 -2.99 4.15
C LEU A 108 -18.78 -1.87 5.13
N LYS A 109 -19.24 -2.11 6.35
CA LYS A 109 -18.93 -1.28 7.51
C LYS A 109 -17.46 -1.36 7.88
N PRO A 110 -16.89 -0.28 8.48
CA PRO A 110 -15.50 -0.27 8.91
C PRO A 110 -15.15 -1.45 9.81
N LEU A 111 -14.09 -2.16 9.48
CA LEU A 111 -13.57 -3.29 10.26
C LEU A 111 -12.71 -2.83 11.42
N ILE A 112 -12.00 -1.72 11.24
CA ILE A 112 -11.10 -1.15 12.25
C ILE A 112 -11.93 -0.21 13.12
N ASP A 113 -11.86 -0.40 14.43
CA ASP A 113 -12.46 0.52 15.39
C ASP A 113 -11.74 1.88 15.32
N ARG A 114 -12.50 2.98 15.40
CA ARG A 114 -11.98 4.35 15.34
C ARG A 114 -10.96 4.66 16.45
N ASN A 115 -11.06 3.97 17.60
CA ASN A 115 -10.13 4.15 18.72
C ASN A 115 -8.91 3.24 18.62
N ARG A 116 -8.83 2.39 17.59
CA ARG A 116 -7.71 1.50 17.37
C ARG A 116 -6.50 2.28 16.86
N GLU A 117 -5.36 2.13 17.53
CA GLU A 117 -4.08 2.58 17.00
C GLU A 117 -3.81 1.91 15.66
N THR A 118 -3.34 2.68 14.69
CA THR A 118 -2.98 2.24 13.35
C THR A 118 -1.61 2.80 12.96
N ILE A 119 -1.00 2.29 11.90
CA ILE A 119 0.24 2.88 11.38
C ILE A 119 0.03 4.36 11.00
N GLY A 120 -1.16 4.72 10.48
CA GLY A 120 -1.51 6.11 10.19
C GLY A 120 -1.49 6.98 11.44
N SER A 121 -2.27 6.60 12.48
CA SER A 121 -2.36 7.39 13.72
C SER A 121 -1.04 7.41 14.50
N LEU A 122 -0.26 6.33 14.45
CA LEU A 122 1.07 6.26 15.05
C LEU A 122 2.01 7.28 14.40
N MET A 123 2.10 7.26 13.07
CA MET A 123 3.00 8.14 12.33
C MET A 123 2.55 9.59 12.38
N GLN A 124 1.24 9.86 12.36
CA GLN A 124 0.70 11.20 12.56
C GLN A 124 1.10 11.78 13.93
N LYS A 125 1.01 10.99 15.01
CA LYS A 125 1.48 11.39 16.34
C LYS A 125 2.97 11.66 16.39
N ALA A 126 3.76 10.98 15.57
CA ALA A 126 5.19 11.19 15.41
C ALA A 126 5.53 12.41 14.51
N GLY A 127 4.54 13.16 14.03
CA GLY A 127 4.73 14.38 13.26
C GLY A 127 4.84 14.20 11.74
N TYR A 128 4.54 13.00 11.23
CA TYR A 128 4.48 12.74 9.79
C TYR A 128 3.19 13.30 9.18
N GLU A 129 3.27 13.78 7.94
CA GLU A 129 2.08 13.82 7.10
C GLU A 129 1.84 12.44 6.50
N THR A 130 0.62 11.94 6.63
CA THR A 130 0.29 10.55 6.32
C THR A 130 -0.69 10.45 5.18
N ALA A 131 -0.43 9.52 4.24
CA ALA A 131 -1.31 9.30 3.10
C ALA A 131 -1.62 7.82 2.88
N CYS A 132 -2.87 7.54 2.48
CA CYS A 132 -3.34 6.23 2.04
C CYS A 132 -3.87 6.34 0.61
N VAL A 133 -3.20 5.70 -0.35
CA VAL A 133 -3.55 5.77 -1.77
C VAL A 133 -3.72 4.37 -2.34
N GLY A 134 -4.86 4.10 -2.99
CA GLY A 134 -5.16 2.85 -3.68
C GLY A 134 -6.19 1.96 -3.00
N LYS A 135 -6.06 0.65 -3.12
CA LYS A 135 -7.00 -0.35 -2.59
C LYS A 135 -7.10 -0.27 -1.07
N TRP A 136 -8.30 0.01 -0.55
CA TRP A 136 -8.56 0.08 0.89
C TRP A 136 -8.98 -1.27 1.48
N HIS A 137 -10.11 -1.79 1.06
CA HIS A 137 -10.67 -3.11 1.39
C HIS A 137 -10.85 -3.41 2.89
N LEU A 138 -11.08 -2.38 3.70
CA LEU A 138 -11.27 -2.49 5.15
C LEU A 138 -12.60 -1.90 5.65
N GLY A 139 -13.53 -1.67 4.70
CA GLY A 139 -14.86 -1.16 4.97
C GLY A 139 -14.93 0.35 5.19
N LEU A 140 -16.13 0.89 5.02
CA LEU A 140 -16.46 2.31 5.05
C LEU A 140 -17.87 2.51 5.60
N ASP A 141 -18.11 3.64 6.27
CA ASP A 141 -19.47 4.09 6.59
C ASP A 141 -20.00 4.97 5.46
N TRP A 142 -20.80 4.38 4.61
CA TRP A 142 -21.46 5.05 3.49
C TRP A 142 -22.69 5.82 3.94
N GLY A 143 -22.91 6.98 3.34
CA GLY A 143 -24.21 7.67 3.42
C GLY A 143 -25.32 6.85 2.76
N LEU A 144 -26.51 6.79 3.36
CA LEU A 144 -27.64 6.05 2.84
C LEU A 144 -28.71 6.97 2.23
N LYS A 145 -29.35 6.54 1.14
CA LYS A 145 -30.54 7.19 0.56
C LYS A 145 -31.70 7.16 1.55
N SER A 146 -31.90 6.02 2.20
CA SER A 146 -32.95 5.79 3.19
C SER A 146 -32.34 5.12 4.43
N PRO A 147 -32.23 5.82 5.56
CA PRO A 147 -31.56 5.28 6.77
C PRO A 147 -32.20 3.99 7.31
N ASP A 148 -33.51 3.83 7.12
CA ASP A 148 -34.28 2.68 7.63
C ASP A 148 -34.17 1.42 6.77
N LYS A 149 -33.50 1.51 5.62
CA LYS A 149 -33.30 0.37 4.72
C LYS A 149 -31.87 -0.16 4.80
N PRO A 150 -31.67 -1.48 4.62
CA PRO A 150 -30.34 -2.05 4.55
C PRO A 150 -29.55 -1.43 3.38
N GLN A 151 -28.25 -1.35 3.53
CA GLN A 151 -27.37 -0.78 2.51
C GLN A 151 -27.38 -1.61 1.23
N ILE A 152 -27.30 -2.92 1.35
CA ILE A 152 -27.40 -3.87 0.23
C ILE A 152 -28.82 -4.40 0.22
N PRO A 153 -29.57 -4.29 -0.91
CA PRO A 153 -30.91 -4.86 -1.02
C PRO A 153 -30.87 -6.37 -0.80
N LEU A 154 -31.80 -6.85 0.02
CA LEU A 154 -32.13 -8.27 0.13
C LEU A 154 -33.14 -8.57 -0.99
N GLY A 155 -32.71 -9.12 -2.13
CA GLY A 155 -33.62 -9.47 -3.22
C GLY A 155 -32.94 -9.53 -4.59
N ASP A 156 -33.75 -9.79 -5.63
CA ASP A 156 -33.27 -10.06 -6.99
C ASP A 156 -32.77 -8.83 -7.76
N ASP A 157 -33.12 -7.63 -7.34
CA ASP A 157 -32.61 -6.39 -7.96
C ASP A 157 -31.25 -6.02 -7.36
N LYS A 158 -30.21 -6.67 -7.80
CA LYS A 158 -28.80 -6.43 -7.41
C LYS A 158 -28.21 -5.19 -8.09
N ARG A 159 -28.98 -4.41 -8.81
CA ARG A 159 -28.44 -3.31 -9.64
C ARG A 159 -28.07 -2.08 -8.84
N SER A 160 -28.85 -1.72 -7.85
CA SER A 160 -28.59 -0.53 -7.04
C SER A 160 -28.60 -0.84 -5.57
N THR A 161 -27.71 -0.19 -4.83
CA THR A 161 -27.71 -0.23 -3.38
C THR A 161 -28.44 0.97 -2.78
N ASN A 162 -28.64 0.95 -1.47
CA ASN A 162 -29.16 2.09 -0.72
C ASN A 162 -28.09 3.17 -0.46
N THR A 163 -26.91 3.06 -1.10
CA THR A 163 -25.80 4.00 -0.95
C THR A 163 -26.11 5.32 -1.67
N ASP A 164 -25.91 6.44 -0.98
CA ASP A 164 -25.97 7.77 -1.53
C ASP A 164 -24.55 8.31 -1.75
N PHE A 165 -24.07 8.23 -2.96
CA PHE A 165 -22.70 8.59 -3.34
C PHE A 165 -22.44 10.11 -3.30
N THR A 166 -23.49 10.94 -3.13
CA THR A 166 -23.34 12.39 -2.95
C THR A 166 -23.00 12.77 -1.52
N LYS A 167 -23.26 11.86 -0.56
CA LYS A 167 -22.97 12.06 0.86
C LYS A 167 -21.51 11.75 1.19
N SER A 168 -21.05 12.33 2.30
CA SER A 168 -19.72 12.01 2.83
C SER A 168 -19.64 10.57 3.28
N VAL A 169 -18.48 9.97 2.99
CA VAL A 169 -18.07 8.64 3.48
C VAL A 169 -17.24 8.83 4.74
N THR A 170 -17.44 8.00 5.76
CA THR A 170 -16.67 8.08 7.02
C THR A 170 -16.12 6.71 7.41
N GLY A 171 -15.34 6.63 8.49
CA GLY A 171 -14.77 5.37 8.97
C GLY A 171 -13.68 4.77 8.08
N GLY A 172 -13.23 5.50 7.06
CA GLY A 172 -12.12 5.15 6.18
C GLY A 172 -10.76 5.62 6.72
N PRO A 173 -9.74 5.72 5.85
CA PRO A 173 -8.37 6.05 6.24
C PRO A 173 -8.25 7.34 7.06
N ASN A 174 -8.98 8.40 6.69
CA ASN A 174 -8.91 9.68 7.40
C ASN A 174 -9.41 9.59 8.85
N ALA A 175 -10.31 8.65 9.17
CA ALA A 175 -10.73 8.39 10.56
C ALA A 175 -9.70 7.56 11.35
N LEU A 176 -8.66 7.08 10.70
CA LEU A 176 -7.64 6.16 11.22
C LEU A 176 -6.24 6.75 11.17
N GLY A 177 -6.14 8.08 11.08
CA GLY A 177 -4.88 8.82 11.17
C GLY A 177 -4.13 8.98 9.83
N PHE A 178 -4.83 8.90 8.70
CA PHE A 178 -4.27 9.34 7.44
C PHE A 178 -4.79 10.74 7.09
N ASP A 179 -3.89 11.71 6.94
CA ASP A 179 -4.23 13.11 6.64
C ASP A 179 -4.83 13.25 5.23
N TYR A 180 -4.31 12.46 4.29
CA TYR A 180 -4.79 12.38 2.92
C TYR A 180 -5.18 10.96 2.55
N SER A 181 -6.24 10.81 1.79
CA SER A 181 -6.58 9.53 1.17
C SER A 181 -7.16 9.68 -0.24
N TYR A 182 -6.78 8.74 -1.10
CA TYR A 182 -7.36 8.55 -2.43
C TYR A 182 -7.54 7.06 -2.67
N ILE A 183 -8.73 6.55 -2.45
CA ILE A 183 -8.93 5.11 -2.34
C ILE A 183 -9.95 4.53 -3.32
N LEU A 184 -9.70 3.28 -3.71
CA LEU A 184 -10.69 2.34 -4.21
C LEU A 184 -11.29 1.62 -2.99
N PRO A 185 -12.61 1.60 -2.79
CA PRO A 185 -13.25 1.06 -1.56
C PRO A 185 -12.93 -0.39 -1.25
N ALA A 186 -12.88 -1.23 -2.29
CA ALA A 186 -12.60 -2.65 -2.17
C ALA A 186 -11.48 -3.07 -3.14
N SER A 187 -11.73 -4.03 -4.02
CA SER A 187 -10.83 -4.51 -5.05
C SER A 187 -11.38 -4.18 -6.42
N LEU A 188 -10.55 -4.22 -7.46
CA LEU A 188 -10.97 -3.89 -8.82
C LEU A 188 -11.99 -4.89 -9.42
N ASP A 189 -12.19 -6.04 -8.78
CA ASP A 189 -13.21 -7.03 -9.11
C ASP A 189 -14.52 -6.87 -8.30
N MET A 190 -14.62 -5.87 -7.40
CA MET A 190 -15.70 -5.71 -6.42
C MET A 190 -16.29 -4.31 -6.42
N PRO A 191 -17.62 -4.16 -6.62
CA PRO A 191 -18.28 -2.86 -6.54
C PRO A 191 -18.32 -2.32 -5.09
N PRO A 192 -18.49 -1.00 -4.94
CA PRO A 192 -18.66 0.01 -5.98
C PRO A 192 -17.33 0.42 -6.60
N TYR A 193 -17.34 0.64 -7.92
CA TYR A 193 -16.17 1.09 -8.67
C TYR A 193 -16.13 2.61 -8.72
N VAL A 194 -15.64 3.19 -7.65
CA VAL A 194 -15.57 4.65 -7.47
C VAL A 194 -14.22 5.00 -6.82
N PHE A 195 -13.70 6.17 -7.10
CA PHE A 195 -12.64 6.73 -6.29
C PHE A 195 -13.21 7.65 -5.22
N ILE A 196 -12.63 7.56 -4.03
CA ILE A 196 -12.96 8.42 -2.90
C ILE A 196 -11.70 9.21 -2.55
N GLU A 197 -11.78 10.54 -2.63
CA GLU A 197 -10.73 11.43 -2.15
C GLU A 197 -11.14 11.97 -0.78
N ASN A 198 -10.32 11.66 0.22
CA ASN A 198 -10.61 11.88 1.63
C ASN A 198 -11.94 11.24 2.05
N ASN A 199 -13.01 12.00 2.09
CA ASN A 199 -14.31 11.50 2.53
C ASN A 199 -15.42 11.71 1.47
N ARG A 200 -15.06 11.93 0.20
CA ARG A 200 -16.03 12.16 -0.88
C ARG A 200 -15.74 11.32 -2.09
N VAL A 201 -16.80 10.76 -2.65
CA VAL A 201 -16.75 10.17 -3.98
C VAL A 201 -16.48 11.28 -4.99
N ILE A 202 -15.48 11.08 -5.84
CA ILE A 202 -15.03 12.11 -6.80
C ILE A 202 -16.09 12.38 -7.87
N ASP A 203 -16.66 11.32 -8.38
CA ASP A 203 -17.74 11.38 -9.37
C ASP A 203 -18.96 10.61 -8.86
N PRO A 204 -19.97 11.31 -8.32
CA PRO A 204 -21.19 10.69 -7.81
C PRO A 204 -22.24 10.38 -8.90
N ASP A 205 -21.95 10.63 -10.18
CA ASP A 205 -22.80 10.19 -11.30
C ASP A 205 -22.61 8.69 -11.52
N ILE A 206 -23.53 7.91 -10.98
CA ILE A 206 -23.44 6.46 -10.91
C ILE A 206 -24.17 5.81 -12.06
N ILE A 207 -23.46 4.96 -12.76
CA ILE A 207 -23.97 4.02 -13.76
C ILE A 207 -23.79 2.59 -13.26
N PHE A 208 -24.17 1.63 -14.04
CA PHE A 208 -23.94 0.21 -13.74
C PHE A 208 -22.87 -0.35 -14.65
N THR A 209 -21.99 -1.20 -14.11
CA THR A 209 -20.89 -1.78 -14.91
C THR A 209 -21.36 -2.48 -16.17
N ALA A 210 -22.53 -3.14 -16.14
CA ALA A 210 -23.10 -3.78 -17.32
C ALA A 210 -23.50 -2.79 -18.43
N ASP A 211 -23.74 -1.52 -18.10
CA ASP A 211 -24.05 -0.48 -19.09
C ASP A 211 -22.78 0.09 -19.73
N ALA A 212 -21.71 0.19 -18.96
CA ALA A 212 -20.40 0.64 -19.45
C ALA A 212 -19.62 -0.46 -20.20
N TYR A 213 -19.78 -1.71 -19.75
CA TYR A 213 -19.10 -2.89 -20.26
C TYR A 213 -20.12 -3.98 -20.61
N PRO A 214 -20.95 -3.79 -21.67
CA PRO A 214 -22.03 -4.72 -22.00
C PRO A 214 -21.50 -6.08 -22.44
N ARG A 215 -22.21 -7.15 -22.07
CA ARG A 215 -21.86 -8.54 -22.40
C ARG A 215 -21.62 -8.79 -23.90
N THR A 216 -22.19 -8.00 -24.76
CA THR A 216 -21.99 -8.07 -26.21
C THR A 216 -20.55 -7.79 -26.64
N LEU A 217 -19.76 -7.12 -25.79
CA LEU A 217 -18.34 -6.91 -26.02
C LEU A 217 -17.47 -8.08 -25.53
N GLN A 218 -18.06 -9.03 -24.83
CA GLN A 218 -17.40 -10.22 -24.33
C GLN A 218 -17.26 -11.24 -25.45
N SER A 219 -16.08 -11.36 -26.04
CA SER A 219 -15.87 -12.21 -27.20
C SER A 219 -15.70 -13.67 -26.87
N THR A 220 -15.37 -14.03 -25.62
CA THR A 220 -15.03 -15.41 -25.25
C THR A 220 -15.53 -15.75 -23.85
N LYS A 221 -15.97 -17.01 -23.70
CA LYS A 221 -16.07 -17.58 -22.36
C LYS A 221 -14.66 -17.76 -21.84
N PRO A 222 -14.38 -17.38 -20.60
CA PRO A 222 -13.08 -17.66 -20.01
C PRO A 222 -12.86 -19.16 -20.02
N VAL A 223 -11.74 -19.53 -20.52
CA VAL A 223 -11.29 -20.94 -20.51
C VAL A 223 -10.84 -21.32 -19.10
N TRP A 224 -10.75 -20.33 -18.20
CA TRP A 224 -10.05 -20.47 -16.97
C TRP A 224 -10.85 -20.01 -15.75
N ASP A 225 -10.52 -20.68 -14.69
CA ASP A 225 -10.82 -20.40 -13.31
C ASP A 225 -12.26 -20.39 -12.88
N ARG A 226 -12.80 -21.59 -12.94
CA ARG A 226 -14.09 -21.91 -12.28
C ARG A 226 -14.06 -21.64 -10.77
N LYS A 227 -12.91 -21.46 -10.17
CA LYS A 227 -12.75 -21.21 -8.74
C LYS A 227 -13.18 -19.78 -8.38
N TYR A 228 -13.01 -18.83 -9.29
CA TYR A 228 -13.25 -17.41 -9.04
C TYR A 228 -14.40 -16.82 -9.85
N THR A 229 -15.01 -17.57 -10.75
CA THR A 229 -16.09 -17.09 -11.61
C THR A 229 -17.39 -17.80 -11.30
N ASN A 230 -18.42 -17.03 -10.99
CA ASN A 230 -19.79 -17.49 -11.14
C ASN A 230 -20.21 -17.39 -12.60
N ALA A 231 -21.06 -18.30 -13.08
CA ALA A 231 -21.51 -18.33 -14.49
C ALA A 231 -22.16 -17.02 -14.94
N ASP A 232 -22.62 -16.20 -14.01
CA ASP A 232 -23.31 -14.94 -14.24
C ASP A 232 -22.36 -13.71 -14.14
N ASP A 233 -21.11 -13.91 -13.76
CA ASP A 233 -20.13 -12.81 -13.67
C ASP A 233 -19.72 -12.35 -15.06
N ILE A 234 -19.47 -11.06 -15.19
CA ILE A 234 -18.96 -10.47 -16.41
C ILE A 234 -17.46 -10.66 -16.43
N TYR A 235 -16.97 -11.46 -17.33
CA TYR A 235 -15.56 -11.55 -17.65
C TYR A 235 -15.37 -11.86 -19.14
N TRP A 236 -14.24 -11.46 -19.68
CA TRP A 236 -14.00 -11.49 -21.12
C TRP A 236 -12.94 -12.49 -21.52
N GLU A 237 -11.93 -12.61 -20.69
CA GLU A 237 -10.80 -13.48 -20.89
C GLU A 237 -10.35 -14.07 -19.56
N ARG A 238 -9.41 -15.00 -19.63
CA ARG A 238 -8.78 -15.59 -18.47
C ARG A 238 -8.21 -14.48 -17.53
N GLY A 239 -8.69 -14.45 -16.30
CA GLY A 239 -8.26 -13.48 -15.30
C GLY A 239 -8.80 -12.05 -15.48
N ILE A 240 -9.55 -11.78 -16.56
CA ILE A 240 -10.19 -10.49 -16.79
C ILE A 240 -11.69 -10.61 -16.49
N TRP A 241 -12.08 -10.30 -15.27
CA TRP A 241 -13.45 -10.39 -14.81
C TRP A 241 -13.69 -9.48 -13.60
N TRP A 242 -14.93 -9.05 -13.43
CA TRP A 242 -15.40 -8.29 -12.27
C TRP A 242 -16.87 -8.55 -12.01
N ARG A 243 -17.31 -8.22 -10.81
CA ARG A 243 -18.73 -8.31 -10.42
C ARG A 243 -19.50 -7.14 -10.96
N ASN A 244 -20.74 -7.37 -11.36
CA ASN A 244 -21.63 -6.28 -11.69
C ASN A 244 -21.95 -5.44 -10.46
N GLY A 245 -22.02 -4.11 -10.65
CA GLY A 245 -22.37 -3.20 -9.58
C GLY A 245 -22.31 -1.73 -10.00
N GLU A 246 -22.52 -0.88 -9.02
CA GLU A 246 -22.47 0.55 -9.19
C GLU A 246 -21.05 1.03 -9.49
N MET A 247 -20.95 1.99 -10.41
CA MET A 247 -19.68 2.52 -10.90
C MET A 247 -19.84 4.01 -11.21
N SER A 248 -18.86 4.83 -10.85
CA SER A 248 -18.81 6.22 -11.33
C SER A 248 -18.72 6.25 -12.86
N ARG A 249 -19.43 7.14 -13.50
CA ARG A 249 -19.40 7.26 -14.98
C ARG A 249 -18.00 7.50 -15.53
N SER A 250 -17.20 8.27 -14.81
CA SER A 250 -15.81 8.57 -15.19
C SER A 250 -14.82 7.46 -14.86
N PHE A 251 -15.20 6.47 -14.06
CA PHE A 251 -14.29 5.38 -13.68
C PHE A 251 -14.00 4.49 -14.88
N LYS A 252 -12.73 4.10 -15.02
CA LYS A 252 -12.27 3.14 -16.03
C LYS A 252 -11.49 2.03 -15.34
N MET A 253 -11.89 0.79 -15.61
CA MET A 253 -11.20 -0.39 -15.05
C MET A 253 -9.72 -0.40 -15.46
N GLU A 254 -9.45 -0.15 -16.74
CA GLU A 254 -8.13 -0.19 -17.37
C GLU A 254 -7.17 0.89 -16.87
N GLY A 255 -7.69 2.02 -16.42
CA GLY A 255 -6.87 3.14 -15.92
C GLY A 255 -6.78 3.21 -14.39
N CYS A 256 -7.31 2.22 -13.68
CA CYS A 256 -7.37 2.26 -12.23
C CYS A 256 -5.98 2.21 -11.59
N PHE A 257 -5.13 1.31 -12.05
CA PHE A 257 -3.78 1.13 -11.53
C PHE A 257 -2.93 2.40 -11.71
N ASP A 258 -2.86 2.91 -12.93
CA ASP A 258 -2.12 4.14 -13.26
C ASP A 258 -2.61 5.35 -12.46
N THR A 259 -3.94 5.46 -12.29
CA THR A 259 -4.52 6.53 -11.48
C THR A 259 -4.04 6.48 -10.04
N ILE A 260 -3.97 5.29 -9.45
CA ILE A 260 -3.48 5.07 -8.09
C ILE A 260 -2.00 5.45 -7.99
N VAL A 261 -1.16 4.97 -8.90
CA VAL A 261 0.28 5.30 -8.92
C VAL A 261 0.48 6.80 -9.09
N ALA A 262 -0.17 7.42 -10.06
CA ALA A 262 -0.07 8.87 -10.32
C ALA A 262 -0.50 9.71 -9.10
N LYS A 263 -1.54 9.31 -8.37
CA LYS A 263 -1.98 9.98 -7.14
C LYS A 263 -0.97 9.85 -6.00
N GLY A 264 -0.36 8.67 -5.85
CA GLY A 264 0.73 8.48 -4.89
C GLY A 264 1.93 9.36 -5.18
N LEU A 265 2.36 9.42 -6.44
CA LEU A 265 3.46 10.28 -6.89
C LEU A 265 3.13 11.77 -6.71
N SER A 266 1.88 12.17 -7.01
CA SER A 266 1.40 13.54 -6.84
C SER A 266 1.43 13.95 -5.36
N PHE A 267 1.06 13.06 -4.44
CA PHE A 267 1.16 13.32 -3.01
C PHE A 267 2.61 13.61 -2.60
N ILE A 268 3.56 12.74 -3.00
CA ILE A 268 5.00 12.93 -2.69
C ILE A 268 5.47 14.30 -3.19
N ALA A 269 5.20 14.64 -4.44
CA ALA A 269 5.65 15.88 -5.06
C ALA A 269 5.04 17.11 -4.38
N ALA A 270 3.75 17.07 -4.09
CA ALA A 270 3.04 18.17 -3.41
C ALA A 270 3.53 18.36 -1.97
N HIS A 271 3.73 17.27 -1.22
CA HIS A 271 4.25 17.32 0.15
C HIS A 271 5.63 17.97 0.21
N VAL A 272 6.60 17.45 -0.58
CA VAL A 272 7.99 17.96 -0.58
C VAL A 272 8.06 19.43 -1.00
N THR A 273 7.16 19.87 -1.88
CA THR A 273 7.09 21.29 -2.27
C THR A 273 6.55 22.17 -1.16
N ARG A 274 5.56 21.70 -0.40
CA ARG A 274 4.88 22.46 0.65
C ARG A 274 5.63 22.44 1.98
N GLU A 275 6.08 21.25 2.40
CA GLU A 275 6.65 21.00 3.72
C GLU A 275 7.95 20.18 3.64
N PRO A 276 9.02 20.71 3.02
CA PRO A 276 10.23 19.93 2.71
C PRO A 276 10.98 19.40 3.92
N LYS A 277 10.67 19.88 5.13
CA LYS A 277 11.31 19.44 6.38
C LYS A 277 10.47 18.46 7.19
N GLN A 278 9.18 18.37 6.91
CA GLN A 278 8.30 17.44 7.58
C GLN A 278 8.44 16.05 6.92
N PRO A 279 8.62 14.98 7.68
CA PRO A 279 8.60 13.64 7.09
C PRO A 279 7.19 13.26 6.67
N PHE A 280 7.08 12.41 5.65
CA PHE A 280 5.80 11.83 5.23
C PHE A 280 5.82 10.30 5.27
N MET A 281 4.63 9.72 5.43
CA MET A 281 4.39 8.30 5.21
C MET A 281 3.32 8.13 4.15
N LEU A 282 3.67 7.42 3.05
CA LEU A 282 2.73 7.02 2.00
C LEU A 282 2.50 5.51 2.07
N TYR A 283 1.27 5.08 2.31
CA TYR A 283 0.79 3.73 2.05
C TYR A 283 0.20 3.67 0.65
N LEU A 284 1.00 3.20 -0.31
CA LEU A 284 0.62 3.00 -1.71
C LEU A 284 0.18 1.56 -1.90
N SER A 285 -1.11 1.36 -1.92
CA SER A 285 -1.77 0.07 -1.97
C SER A 285 -2.24 -0.21 -3.40
N LEU A 286 -1.45 -0.96 -4.15
CA LEU A 286 -1.71 -1.27 -5.54
C LEU A 286 -2.90 -2.21 -5.71
N THR A 287 -3.45 -2.28 -6.92
CA THR A 287 -4.48 -3.26 -7.31
C THR A 287 -3.91 -4.43 -8.09
N GLY A 288 -2.66 -4.36 -8.51
CA GLY A 288 -1.99 -5.41 -9.29
C GLY A 288 -1.08 -6.30 -8.45
N PRO A 289 -0.86 -7.54 -8.92
CA PRO A 289 -1.47 -8.19 -10.08
C PRO A 289 -2.77 -8.98 -9.78
N HIS A 290 -3.61 -8.53 -8.85
CA HIS A 290 -4.94 -9.10 -8.61
C HIS A 290 -5.85 -9.00 -9.86
N THR A 291 -6.77 -9.93 -10.03
CA THR A 291 -7.81 -9.85 -11.07
C THR A 291 -8.72 -8.62 -10.87
N PRO A 292 -9.21 -7.99 -11.96
CA PRO A 292 -8.95 -8.26 -13.37
C PRO A 292 -7.53 -7.89 -13.79
N TRP A 293 -6.89 -8.76 -14.57
CA TRP A 293 -5.53 -8.51 -15.06
C TRP A 293 -5.55 -7.51 -16.22
N LEU A 294 -5.66 -6.27 -15.89
CA LEU A 294 -5.80 -5.13 -16.81
C LEU A 294 -4.56 -4.24 -16.75
N ALA A 295 -3.45 -4.75 -17.24
CA ALA A 295 -2.23 -3.95 -17.38
C ALA A 295 -2.41 -2.86 -18.44
N ASP A 296 -1.70 -1.73 -18.28
CA ASP A 296 -1.63 -0.71 -19.34
C ASP A 296 -1.16 -1.32 -20.66
N LYS A 297 -1.67 -0.78 -21.75
CA LYS A 297 -1.41 -1.26 -23.10
C LYS A 297 0.05 -1.40 -23.48
N VAL A 298 0.96 -0.66 -22.81
CA VAL A 298 2.40 -0.74 -23.06
C VAL A 298 3.01 -2.05 -22.57
N PHE A 299 2.35 -2.71 -21.63
CA PHE A 299 2.77 -4.01 -21.06
C PHE A 299 2.07 -5.19 -21.74
N VAL A 300 0.91 -4.98 -22.39
CA VAL A 300 0.11 -6.06 -22.97
C VAL A 300 0.92 -6.87 -23.98
N GLY A 301 1.00 -8.19 -23.74
CA GLY A 301 1.72 -9.13 -24.59
C GLY A 301 3.25 -9.10 -24.45
N THR A 302 3.79 -8.40 -23.45
CA THR A 302 5.24 -8.31 -23.23
C THR A 302 5.76 -9.41 -22.30
N SER A 303 4.89 -10.03 -21.50
CA SER A 303 5.24 -11.13 -20.61
C SER A 303 4.94 -12.49 -21.22
N PRO A 304 5.78 -13.52 -20.99
CA PRO A 304 5.47 -14.90 -21.37
C PRO A 304 4.37 -15.53 -20.49
N LEU A 305 3.87 -14.86 -19.46
CA LEU A 305 2.80 -15.33 -18.57
C LEU A 305 1.42 -14.75 -18.93
N GLY A 306 1.29 -14.15 -20.13
CA GLY A 306 0.05 -13.50 -20.55
C GLY A 306 -0.33 -12.32 -19.64
N SER A 307 -1.62 -12.01 -19.56
CA SER A 307 -2.12 -10.82 -18.85
C SER A 307 -1.71 -10.75 -17.38
N TYR A 308 -1.56 -11.88 -16.71
CA TYR A 308 -1.02 -11.90 -15.34
C TYR A 308 0.41 -11.37 -15.27
N GLY A 309 1.27 -11.89 -16.14
CA GLY A 309 2.67 -11.46 -16.20
C GLY A 309 2.82 -10.03 -16.68
N ASP A 310 2.00 -9.58 -17.63
CA ASP A 310 1.96 -8.19 -18.08
C ASP A 310 1.66 -7.25 -16.89
N PHE A 311 0.73 -7.64 -16.03
CA PHE A 311 0.39 -6.84 -14.85
C PHE A 311 1.48 -6.87 -13.76
N ILE A 312 2.24 -7.97 -13.62
CA ILE A 312 3.44 -8.00 -12.77
C ILE A 312 4.50 -7.00 -13.26
N LEU A 313 4.69 -6.89 -14.58
CA LEU A 313 5.64 -5.92 -15.14
C LEU A 313 5.22 -4.47 -14.82
N GLU A 314 3.93 -4.19 -14.84
CA GLU A 314 3.40 -2.88 -14.47
C GLU A 314 3.57 -2.60 -12.96
N VAL A 315 3.41 -3.61 -12.09
CA VAL A 315 3.75 -3.49 -10.66
C VAL A 315 5.23 -3.17 -10.45
N ASP A 316 6.12 -3.82 -11.20
CA ASP A 316 7.56 -3.53 -11.15
C ASP A 316 7.88 -2.11 -11.65
N ASP A 317 7.18 -1.64 -12.68
CA ASP A 317 7.29 -0.27 -13.18
C ASP A 317 6.80 0.76 -12.16
N ALA A 318 5.73 0.48 -11.42
CA ALA A 318 5.29 1.35 -10.32
C ALA A 318 6.39 1.55 -9.26
N VAL A 319 7.16 0.51 -8.94
CA VAL A 319 8.34 0.62 -8.06
C VAL A 319 9.40 1.53 -8.68
N GLN A 320 9.64 1.41 -9.99
CA GLN A 320 10.55 2.29 -10.71
C GLN A 320 10.09 3.75 -10.66
N GLN A 321 8.82 4.02 -10.91
CA GLN A 321 8.25 5.37 -10.90
C GLN A 321 8.40 6.03 -9.52
N VAL A 322 8.13 5.29 -8.43
CA VAL A 322 8.35 5.78 -7.05
C VAL A 322 9.82 6.13 -6.84
N ASN A 323 10.74 5.21 -7.12
CA ASN A 323 12.18 5.44 -6.93
C ASN A 323 12.69 6.62 -7.78
N ALA A 324 12.25 6.75 -9.02
CA ALA A 324 12.60 7.86 -9.90
C ALA A 324 12.07 9.21 -9.36
N MET A 325 10.86 9.22 -8.79
CA MET A 325 10.30 10.42 -8.12
C MET A 325 11.16 10.84 -6.92
N LEU A 326 11.51 9.90 -6.05
CA LEU A 326 12.35 10.17 -4.88
C LEU A 326 13.73 10.70 -5.28
N GLN A 327 14.33 10.15 -6.33
CA GLN A 327 15.59 10.64 -6.89
C GLN A 327 15.46 12.06 -7.45
N ARG A 328 14.42 12.30 -8.25
CA ARG A 328 14.20 13.63 -8.87
C ARG A 328 13.99 14.73 -7.82
N LEU A 329 13.42 14.39 -6.68
CA LEU A 329 13.19 15.30 -5.57
C LEU A 329 14.35 15.37 -4.56
N ASP A 330 15.44 14.63 -4.82
CA ASP A 330 16.64 14.55 -3.96
C ASP A 330 16.34 14.13 -2.51
N ILE A 331 15.37 13.22 -2.32
CA ILE A 331 14.97 12.70 -1.01
C ILE A 331 15.20 11.19 -0.84
N SER A 332 15.77 10.54 -1.85
CA SER A 332 15.99 9.07 -1.84
C SER A 332 16.80 8.61 -0.63
N ASP A 333 17.85 9.33 -0.27
CA ASP A 333 18.77 8.93 0.80
C ASP A 333 18.08 8.84 2.15
N ASN A 334 17.16 9.76 2.44
CA ASN A 334 16.39 9.79 3.68
C ASN A 334 14.96 9.28 3.51
N THR A 335 14.76 8.34 2.60
CA THR A 335 13.46 7.66 2.41
C THR A 335 13.62 6.16 2.58
N MET A 336 12.83 5.58 3.47
CA MET A 336 12.63 4.14 3.58
C MET A 336 11.54 3.72 2.58
N VAL A 337 11.88 2.83 1.65
CA VAL A 337 10.92 2.21 0.74
C VAL A 337 10.75 0.75 1.12
N VAL A 338 9.53 0.37 1.44
CA VAL A 338 9.11 -1.00 1.75
C VAL A 338 8.30 -1.53 0.57
N PHE A 339 8.74 -2.61 -0.05
CA PHE A 339 7.95 -3.36 -1.03
C PHE A 339 7.49 -4.69 -0.42
N ALA A 340 6.21 -4.99 -0.51
CA ALA A 340 5.64 -6.26 -0.06
C ALA A 340 4.39 -6.63 -0.88
N SER A 341 3.89 -7.86 -0.69
CA SER A 341 2.56 -8.28 -1.16
C SER A 341 1.64 -8.58 0.01
N ASP A 342 0.34 -8.38 -0.17
CA ASP A 342 -0.64 -8.62 0.89
C ASP A 342 -0.93 -10.10 1.14
N ASN A 343 -0.75 -10.96 0.18
CA ASN A 343 -0.83 -12.43 0.28
C ASN A 343 -0.12 -13.10 -0.89
N GLY A 344 0.00 -14.41 -0.84
CA GLY A 344 0.52 -15.19 -1.94
C GLY A 344 -0.39 -15.13 -3.18
N ALA A 345 0.16 -15.42 -4.35
CA ALA A 345 -0.58 -15.40 -5.60
C ALA A 345 -1.70 -16.46 -5.63
N GLY A 346 -2.80 -16.08 -6.28
CA GLY A 346 -3.87 -16.99 -6.66
C GLY A 346 -3.63 -17.56 -8.07
N TRP A 347 -2.83 -18.61 -8.18
CA TRP A 347 -2.41 -19.20 -9.43
C TRP A 347 -2.83 -20.65 -9.50
N ALA A 348 -3.68 -21.02 -10.48
CA ALA A 348 -4.24 -22.35 -10.55
C ALA A 348 -3.21 -23.39 -11.02
N GLU A 349 -3.43 -24.66 -10.70
CA GLU A 349 -2.55 -25.75 -11.12
C GLU A 349 -2.42 -25.85 -12.65
N ASP A 350 -3.52 -25.65 -13.37
CA ASP A 350 -3.51 -25.60 -14.84
C ASP A 350 -2.59 -24.50 -15.39
N ASP A 351 -2.48 -23.38 -14.68
CA ASP A 351 -1.58 -22.28 -15.04
C ASP A 351 -0.13 -22.64 -14.83
N ILE A 352 0.17 -23.33 -13.73
CA ILE A 352 1.52 -23.84 -13.46
C ILE A 352 1.95 -24.75 -14.61
N GLN A 353 1.04 -25.61 -15.09
CA GLN A 353 1.33 -26.53 -16.20
C GLN A 353 1.51 -25.80 -17.53
N VAL A 354 0.61 -24.87 -17.86
CA VAL A 354 0.63 -24.13 -19.12
C VAL A 354 1.86 -23.21 -19.22
N TYR A 355 2.15 -22.47 -18.16
CA TYR A 355 3.20 -21.44 -18.17
C TYR A 355 4.53 -21.91 -17.58
N ASN A 356 4.57 -23.11 -16.98
CA ASN A 356 5.74 -23.60 -16.25
C ASN A 356 6.32 -22.54 -15.27
N HIS A 357 5.41 -21.86 -14.54
CA HIS A 357 5.74 -20.82 -13.59
C HIS A 357 5.07 -21.11 -12.24
N LYS A 358 5.86 -21.03 -11.17
CA LYS A 358 5.42 -21.24 -9.79
C LYS A 358 5.47 -19.92 -9.04
N CYS A 359 4.39 -19.15 -9.13
CA CYS A 359 4.31 -17.81 -8.54
C CYS A 359 4.56 -17.78 -7.03
N ASN A 360 4.29 -18.86 -6.30
CA ASN A 360 4.65 -19.01 -4.87
C ASN A 360 5.96 -19.78 -4.64
N ALA A 361 6.86 -19.82 -5.64
CA ALA A 361 8.19 -20.48 -5.60
C ALA A 361 8.13 -21.95 -5.16
N GLY A 362 7.08 -22.68 -5.54
CA GLY A 362 6.90 -24.09 -5.21
C GLY A 362 6.48 -24.38 -3.77
N ARG A 363 6.15 -23.36 -2.98
CA ARG A 363 5.53 -23.52 -1.66
C ARG A 363 4.14 -24.13 -1.79
N ARG A 364 3.75 -24.93 -0.80
CA ARG A 364 2.42 -25.54 -0.77
C ARG A 364 1.36 -24.47 -0.62
N GLY A 365 0.25 -24.61 -1.37
CA GLY A 365 -0.90 -23.71 -1.30
C GLY A 365 -0.71 -22.41 -2.08
N GLN A 366 -1.73 -21.57 -2.02
CA GLN A 366 -1.86 -20.32 -2.72
C GLN A 366 -2.78 -19.39 -1.94
N LYS A 367 -3.10 -18.21 -2.47
CA LYS A 367 -4.10 -17.28 -1.91
C LYS A 367 -5.32 -18.04 -1.34
N GLY A 368 -5.70 -17.72 -0.11
CA GLY A 368 -6.81 -18.34 0.61
C GLY A 368 -6.44 -19.61 1.37
N ASP A 369 -5.28 -20.21 1.12
CA ASP A 369 -4.84 -21.41 1.80
C ASP A 369 -4.06 -21.09 3.08
N ILE A 370 -4.20 -21.93 4.09
CA ILE A 370 -3.44 -21.82 5.36
C ILE A 370 -1.95 -22.17 5.18
N TYR A 371 -1.59 -22.79 4.06
CA TYR A 371 -0.23 -23.22 3.78
C TYR A 371 0.67 -22.05 3.38
N ASP A 372 1.96 -22.29 3.40
CA ASP A 372 3.03 -21.31 3.20
C ASP A 372 2.85 -20.47 1.93
N GLY A 373 2.44 -21.09 0.82
CA GLY A 373 2.14 -20.38 -0.43
C GLY A 373 0.99 -19.36 -0.35
N GLY A 374 0.16 -19.40 0.71
CA GLY A 374 -0.92 -18.43 0.90
C GLY A 374 -0.47 -17.13 1.54
N HIS A 375 0.58 -17.15 2.36
CA HIS A 375 0.97 -16.00 3.18
C HIS A 375 2.48 -15.70 3.23
N HIS A 376 3.32 -16.52 2.62
CA HIS A 376 4.74 -16.22 2.45
C HIS A 376 4.91 -15.26 1.26
N VAL A 377 5.28 -14.04 1.55
CA VAL A 377 5.25 -12.92 0.59
C VAL A 377 6.64 -12.30 0.40
N PRO A 378 6.91 -11.64 -0.73
CA PRO A 378 8.11 -10.82 -0.85
C PRO A 378 8.04 -9.68 0.17
N LEU A 379 9.18 -9.40 0.81
CA LEU A 379 9.39 -8.21 1.63
C LEU A 379 10.81 -7.72 1.43
N ILE A 380 10.93 -6.51 0.91
CA ILE A 380 12.21 -5.86 0.64
C ILE A 380 12.16 -4.44 1.19
N ILE A 381 13.21 -4.02 1.88
CA ILE A 381 13.33 -2.67 2.43
C ILE A 381 14.60 -2.02 1.93
N THR A 382 14.50 -0.82 1.38
CA THR A 382 15.64 0.04 1.05
C THR A 382 15.60 1.31 1.90
N TRP A 383 16.76 1.76 2.36
CA TRP A 383 16.95 3.02 3.06
C TRP A 383 18.41 3.44 2.92
N PRO A 384 18.79 4.17 1.87
CA PRO A 384 20.19 4.37 1.50
C PRO A 384 21.04 5.05 2.58
N SER A 385 20.48 5.96 3.39
CA SER A 385 21.22 6.59 4.48
C SER A 385 21.60 5.62 5.60
N LYS A 386 20.85 4.53 5.80
CA LYS A 386 21.07 3.53 6.86
C LYS A 386 21.60 2.20 6.36
N ILE A 387 21.08 1.71 5.24
CA ILE A 387 21.47 0.41 4.68
C ILE A 387 22.58 0.66 3.64
N LYS A 388 23.82 0.61 4.09
CA LYS A 388 25.00 0.87 3.22
C LYS A 388 25.44 -0.33 2.41
N LYS A 389 25.06 -1.54 2.82
CA LYS A 389 25.35 -2.79 2.11
C LYS A 389 24.11 -3.67 2.17
N PRO A 390 23.75 -4.33 1.06
CA PRO A 390 22.61 -5.25 1.07
C PRO A 390 22.89 -6.44 1.97
N PHE A 391 21.84 -6.95 2.61
CA PHE A 391 21.91 -8.19 3.38
C PHE A 391 20.56 -8.91 3.40
N THR A 392 20.60 -10.17 3.82
CA THR A 392 19.42 -11.03 3.88
C THR A 392 19.09 -11.36 5.34
N VAL A 393 17.82 -11.17 5.71
CA VAL A 393 17.25 -11.62 6.97
C VAL A 393 16.52 -12.94 6.74
N LYS A 394 16.88 -13.96 7.54
CA LYS A 394 16.32 -15.31 7.46
C LYS A 394 15.37 -15.63 8.62
N SER A 395 15.28 -14.74 9.60
CA SER A 395 14.35 -14.89 10.71
C SER A 395 12.94 -14.67 10.22
N THR A 396 12.01 -15.47 10.71
CA THR A 396 10.58 -15.30 10.44
C THR A 396 10.11 -13.93 10.92
N MET A 397 9.41 -13.23 10.07
CA MET A 397 8.74 -11.98 10.40
C MET A 397 7.37 -11.87 9.72
N SER A 398 6.55 -10.98 10.20
CA SER A 398 5.25 -10.70 9.62
C SER A 398 5.11 -9.23 9.23
N LEU A 399 4.30 -8.94 8.21
CA LEU A 399 3.91 -7.56 7.90
C LEU A 399 3.22 -6.85 9.08
N VAL A 400 2.70 -7.63 10.04
CA VAL A 400 2.13 -7.11 11.31
C VAL A 400 3.20 -6.43 12.17
N ASP A 401 4.47 -6.83 12.04
CA ASP A 401 5.60 -6.30 12.81
C ASP A 401 6.04 -4.90 12.33
N LEU A 402 5.62 -4.48 11.13
CA LEU A 402 5.98 -3.17 10.59
C LEU A 402 5.51 -2.02 11.48
N MET A 403 4.34 -2.16 12.11
CA MET A 403 3.84 -1.11 13.02
C MET A 403 4.77 -0.94 14.23
N ALA A 404 5.23 -2.02 14.84
CA ALA A 404 6.18 -1.97 15.96
C ALA A 404 7.55 -1.42 15.51
N THR A 405 8.00 -1.80 14.30
CA THR A 405 9.22 -1.27 13.69
C THR A 405 9.16 0.24 13.51
N PHE A 406 8.05 0.77 13.00
CA PHE A 406 7.87 2.21 12.83
C PHE A 406 7.77 2.92 14.18
N ALA A 407 7.12 2.32 15.18
CA ALA A 407 7.06 2.88 16.53
C ALA A 407 8.46 3.02 17.18
N GLU A 408 9.36 2.08 16.92
CA GLU A 408 10.73 2.14 17.45
C GLU A 408 11.60 3.19 16.73
N MET A 409 11.25 3.50 15.47
CA MET A 409 11.99 4.48 14.66
C MET A 409 11.64 5.93 15.01
N THR A 410 10.49 6.16 15.63
CA THR A 410 9.90 7.48 15.90
C THR A 410 9.91 7.80 17.39
#